data_26f12430b8be2a83b35a849f88a758db
#
_entry.id   26f12430b8be2a83b35a849f88a758db
#
_cell.length_a   1.000
_cell.length_b   1.000
_cell.length_c   1.000
_cell.angle_alpha   90.00
_cell.angle_beta   90.00
_cell.angle_gamma   90.00
#
_symmetry.space_group_name_H-M   'P 1'
#
loop_
_entity.id
_entity.type
_entity.pdbx_description
1 polymer ?
#
loop_
_entity_poly.entity_id
_entity_poly.type
_entity_poly.pdbx_seq_one_letter_code
_entity_poly.pdbx_strand_id
1 'polypeptide(L)' 'MPEYVDEAFTVLVHIHGSGGAPRRETYVVGCPTREEAEARIRGLYPLELEVKVFATSLSATETKAQKLMAGEFRPWESP' A
#
# COMPACT_ATOMS: atom_id res chain seq x y z
N MET A 1 -10.04 21.26 9.73
CA MET A 1 -9.97 19.87 10.17
C MET A 1 -9.51 18.98 9.04
N PRO A 2 -8.55 18.13 9.24
CA PRO A 2 -8.14 17.21 8.17
C PRO A 2 -9.24 16.21 7.88
N GLU A 3 -9.50 15.97 6.63
CA GLU A 3 -10.44 14.96 6.22
C GLU A 3 -9.71 13.66 5.95
N TYR A 4 -10.12 12.61 6.64
CA TYR A 4 -9.54 11.29 6.42
C TYR A 4 -10.35 10.55 5.36
N VAL A 5 -9.68 9.69 4.61
CA VAL A 5 -10.35 8.94 3.56
C VAL A 5 -11.28 7.87 4.17
N ASP A 6 -12.34 7.55 3.44
CA ASP A 6 -13.28 6.48 3.82
C ASP A 6 -12.88 5.14 3.19
N GLU A 7 -12.00 5.17 2.24
CA GLU A 7 -11.55 3.98 1.53
C GLU A 7 -10.03 3.90 1.54
N ALA A 8 -9.52 2.72 1.78
CA ALA A 8 -8.10 2.46 1.77
C ALA A 8 -7.84 1.01 1.35
N PHE A 9 -6.61 0.75 0.97
CA PHE A 9 -6.18 -0.58 0.56
C PHE A 9 -4.89 -0.95 1.26
N THR A 10 -4.77 -2.22 1.62
CA THR A 10 -3.47 -2.76 2.00
C THR A 10 -2.81 -3.28 0.74
N VAL A 11 -1.56 -2.94 0.55
CA VAL A 11 -0.82 -3.35 -0.65
C VAL A 11 0.33 -4.24 -0.23
N LEU A 12 0.26 -5.49 -0.65
CA LEU A 12 1.35 -6.45 -0.41
C LEU A 12 2.33 -6.34 -1.56
N VAL A 13 3.60 -6.18 -1.22
CA VAL A 13 4.67 -6.03 -2.20
C VAL A 13 5.61 -7.21 -2.11
N HIS A 14 5.82 -7.88 -3.25
CA HIS A 14 6.82 -8.93 -3.39
C HIS A 14 7.96 -8.39 -4.22
N ILE A 15 9.14 -8.33 -3.63
CA ILE A 15 10.33 -7.81 -4.30
C ILE A 15 11.26 -8.96 -4.61
N HIS A 16 11.54 -9.15 -5.91
CA HIS A 16 12.51 -10.14 -6.38
C HIS A 16 13.76 -9.39 -6.84
N GLY A 17 14.76 -9.35 -5.96
CA GLY A 17 16.02 -8.73 -6.31
C GLY A 17 16.97 -9.76 -6.91
N SER A 18 17.88 -9.31 -7.78
CA SER A 18 18.92 -10.17 -8.32
C SER A 18 19.93 -10.48 -7.21
N GLY A 19 20.08 -11.76 -6.89
CA GLY A 19 21.10 -12.21 -5.95
C GLY A 19 20.73 -12.22 -4.49
N GLY A 20 19.47 -11.97 -4.13
CA GLY A 20 19.02 -11.98 -2.75
C GLY A 20 17.75 -12.78 -2.53
N ALA A 21 17.43 -13.06 -1.28
CA ALA A 21 16.18 -13.70 -0.93
C ALA A 21 15.01 -12.74 -1.23
N PRO A 22 13.86 -13.27 -1.69
CA PRO A 22 12.70 -12.41 -1.94
C PRO A 22 12.26 -11.71 -0.65
N ARG A 23 11.86 -10.44 -0.78
CA ARG A 23 11.40 -9.64 0.35
C ARG A 23 9.93 -9.36 0.19
N ARG A 24 9.26 -9.23 1.31
CA ARG A 24 7.85 -8.85 1.36
C ARG A 24 7.70 -7.61 2.21
N GLU A 25 6.92 -6.68 1.72
CA GLU A 25 6.57 -5.49 2.48
C GLU A 25 5.08 -5.23 2.30
N THR A 26 4.43 -4.67 3.30
CA THR A 26 3.03 -4.33 3.22
C THR A 26 2.84 -2.87 3.57
N TYR A 27 2.00 -2.20 2.79
CA TYR A 27 1.68 -0.79 3.01
C TYR A 27 0.18 -0.63 3.10
N VAL A 28 -0.26 0.45 3.74
CA VAL A 28 -1.65 0.88 3.69
C VAL A 28 -1.70 2.21 2.95
N VAL A 29 -2.64 2.33 2.02
CA VAL A 29 -2.75 3.51 1.14
C VAL A 29 -4.18 4.02 1.19
N GLY A 30 -4.35 5.31 1.45
CA GLY A 30 -5.66 5.95 1.41
C GLY A 30 -5.99 6.44 0.01
N CYS A 31 -6.76 5.65 -0.72
CA CYS A 31 -7.17 6.01 -2.08
C CYS A 31 -8.48 5.29 -2.44
N PRO A 32 -9.23 5.78 -3.45
CA PRO A 32 -10.53 5.21 -3.79
C PRO A 32 -10.48 3.97 -4.66
N THR A 33 -9.38 3.68 -5.33
CA THR A 33 -9.30 2.54 -6.26
C THR A 33 -8.08 1.68 -6.01
N ARG A 34 -8.23 0.41 -6.36
CA ARG A 34 -7.13 -0.55 -6.26
C ARG A 34 -5.97 -0.16 -7.17
N GLU A 35 -6.28 0.28 -8.38
CA GLU A 35 -5.26 0.67 -9.36
C GLU A 35 -4.40 1.81 -8.85
N GLU A 36 -5.00 2.78 -8.19
CA GLU A 36 -4.24 3.89 -7.61
C GLU A 36 -3.34 3.43 -6.48
N ALA A 37 -3.85 2.53 -5.63
CA ALA A 37 -3.05 1.99 -4.54
C ALA A 37 -1.82 1.26 -5.07
N GLU A 38 -2.02 0.40 -6.05
CA GLU A 38 -0.93 -0.35 -6.66
C GLU A 38 0.08 0.57 -7.35
N ALA A 39 -0.40 1.56 -8.08
CA ALA A 39 0.46 2.49 -8.79
C ALA A 39 1.32 3.32 -7.82
N ARG A 40 0.72 3.78 -6.73
CA ARG A 40 1.47 4.57 -5.74
C ARG A 40 2.59 3.79 -5.11
N ILE A 41 2.31 2.56 -4.72
CA ILE A 41 3.32 1.73 -4.06
C ILE A 41 4.39 1.28 -5.07
N ARG A 42 3.98 0.91 -6.28
CA ARG A 42 4.96 0.52 -7.30
C ARG A 42 5.92 1.66 -7.62
N GLY A 43 5.44 2.90 -7.59
CA GLY A 43 6.29 4.07 -7.84
C GLY A 43 7.38 4.31 -6.80
N LEU A 44 7.34 3.63 -5.66
CA LEU A 44 8.38 3.73 -4.65
C LEU A 44 9.63 2.92 -4.99
N TYR A 45 9.54 2.04 -5.98
CA TYR A 45 10.62 1.13 -6.33
C TYR A 45 11.17 1.44 -7.71
N PRO A 46 12.48 1.23 -7.95
CA PRO A 46 13.06 1.41 -9.28
C PRO A 46 12.43 0.46 -10.29
N LEU A 47 12.35 0.90 -11.54
CA LEU A 47 11.84 0.06 -12.63
C LEU A 47 12.69 -1.17 -12.86
N GLU A 48 13.94 -1.13 -12.46
CA GLU A 48 14.89 -2.23 -12.61
C GLU A 48 14.58 -3.40 -11.69
N LEU A 49 13.86 -3.15 -10.58
CA LEU A 49 13.49 -4.21 -9.67
C LEU A 49 12.22 -4.89 -10.15
N GLU A 50 12.21 -6.20 -10.08
CA GLU A 50 11.01 -6.96 -10.36
C GLU A 50 10.13 -6.95 -9.11
N VAL A 51 9.08 -6.14 -9.15
CA VAL A 51 8.18 -5.92 -8.04
C VAL A 51 6.77 -6.29 -8.43
N LYS A 52 6.12 -7.12 -7.62
CA LYS A 52 4.71 -7.44 -7.79
C LYS A 52 3.94 -6.84 -6.64
N VAL A 53 2.85 -6.15 -6.95
CA VAL A 53 2.01 -5.50 -5.94
C VAL A 53 0.59 -6.06 -6.00
N PHE A 54 0.01 -6.27 -4.82
CA PHE A 54 -1.34 -6.81 -4.70
C PHE A 54 -2.10 -5.95 -3.70
N ALA A 55 -3.13 -5.27 -4.15
CA ALA A 55 -3.95 -4.42 -3.29
C ALA A 55 -5.20 -5.18 -2.85
N THR A 56 -5.53 -5.04 -1.58
CA THR A 56 -6.73 -5.64 -0.98
C THR A 56 -7.48 -4.54 -0.23
N SER A 57 -8.80 -4.51 -0.39
CA SER A 57 -9.64 -3.54 0.29
C SER A 57 -9.53 -3.67 1.81
N LEU A 58 -9.39 -2.53 2.46
CA LEU A 58 -9.40 -2.47 3.91
C LEU A 58 -10.83 -2.21 4.38
N SER A 59 -11.22 -2.79 5.51
CA SER A 59 -12.57 -2.58 6.03
C SER A 59 -12.77 -1.12 6.44
N ALA A 60 -14.02 -0.67 6.45
CA ALA A 60 -14.34 0.71 6.81
C ALA A 60 -13.87 1.03 8.23
N THR A 61 -14.04 0.09 9.16
CA THR A 61 -13.63 0.28 10.54
C THR A 61 -12.12 0.47 10.65
N GLU A 62 -11.35 -0.36 9.96
CA GLU A 62 -9.89 -0.26 9.99
C GLU A 62 -9.41 0.97 9.25
N THR A 63 -10.07 1.33 8.15
CA THR A 63 -9.74 2.53 7.40
C THR A 63 -9.84 3.77 8.29
N LYS A 64 -10.92 3.87 9.05
CA LYS A 64 -11.11 4.98 9.98
C LYS A 64 -10.08 4.97 11.09
N ALA A 65 -9.72 3.79 11.58
CA ALA A 65 -8.72 3.66 12.64
C ALA A 65 -7.34 4.12 12.17
N GLN A 66 -7.02 3.97 10.89
CA GLN A 66 -5.73 4.37 10.34
C GLN A 66 -5.58 5.88 10.19
N LYS A 67 -6.67 6.61 10.06
CA LYS A 67 -6.67 8.07 9.92
C LYS A 67 -5.76 8.54 8.78
N LEU A 68 -6.04 8.02 7.60
CA LEU A 68 -5.25 8.34 6.41
C LEU A 68 -5.87 9.51 5.65
N MET A 69 -5.01 10.39 5.16
CA MET A 69 -5.43 11.44 4.25
C MET A 69 -5.39 10.94 2.82
N ALA A 70 -6.07 11.62 1.91
CA ALA A 70 -6.10 11.22 0.52
C ALA A 70 -4.70 11.15 -0.08
N GLY A 71 -4.35 10.00 -0.61
CA GLY A 71 -3.04 9.77 -1.20
C GLY A 71 -1.93 9.43 -0.22
N GLU A 72 -2.23 9.44 1.07
CA GLU A 72 -1.25 9.09 2.08
C GLU A 72 -1.03 7.59 2.11
N PHE A 73 0.23 7.18 2.34
CA PHE A 73 0.56 5.78 2.53
C PHE A 73 1.56 5.66 3.69
N ARG A 74 1.55 4.50 4.31
CA ARG A 74 2.51 4.19 5.36
C ARG A 74 2.70 2.68 5.46
N PRO A 75 3.81 2.22 6.07
CA PRO A 75 3.99 0.79 6.27
C PRO A 75 2.86 0.22 7.12
N TRP A 76 2.35 -0.93 6.69
CA TRP A 76 1.30 -1.63 7.43
C TRP A 76 1.94 -2.59 8.41
N GLU A 77 1.60 -2.43 9.69
CA GLU A 77 2.06 -3.35 10.72
C GLU A 77 0.86 -4.12 11.23
N SER A 78 0.90 -5.44 11.04
CA SER A 78 -0.11 -6.31 11.61
C SER A 78 0.02 -6.32 13.12
N PRO A 79 -1.11 -6.20 13.84
CA PRO A 79 -1.07 -6.30 15.30
C PRO A 79 -0.66 -7.71 15.75
#